data_682309291c07fc26738fcc5d4b26969e
#
_entry.id   682309291c07fc26738fcc5d4b26969e
#
_cell.length_a   1.000
_cell.length_b   1.000
_cell.length_c   1.000
_cell.angle_alpha   90.00
_cell.angle_beta   90.00
_cell.angle_gamma   90.00
#
_symmetry.space_group_name_H-M   'P 1'
#
loop_
_entity.id
_entity.type
_entity.pdbx_description
1 polymer ?
#
loop_
_entity_poly.entity_id
_entity_poly.type
_entity_poly.pdbx_seq_one_letter_code
_entity_poly.pdbx_strand_id
1 'polypeptide(L)'
;MTKGYKATYNYQCKTQIYEIGQEYKIDQIPILCQRGFHYCLGAKDTLYYYPFNPKFKLLEIEDLNPNDTVTDRHKLCSNHIKIIREIADPDELIQ
;
A
#
# COMPACT_ATOMS: atom_id res chain seq x y z
N MET A 1 14.96 -1.97 -5.41
CA MET A 1 13.91 -1.41 -4.54
C MET A 1 12.61 -2.13 -4.80
N THR A 2 11.81 -2.30 -3.78
CA THR A 2 10.58 -3.09 -3.87
C THR A 2 9.40 -2.20 -4.15
N LYS A 3 8.71 -2.47 -5.25
CA LYS A 3 7.46 -1.80 -5.60
C LYS A 3 6.26 -2.68 -5.26
N GLY A 4 5.14 -2.04 -4.98
CA GLY A 4 3.91 -2.75 -4.69
C GLY A 4 2.70 -1.86 -4.87
N TYR A 5 1.56 -2.36 -4.41
CA TYR A 5 0.28 -1.68 -4.58
C TYR A 5 -0.41 -1.53 -3.25
N LYS A 6 -1.01 -0.37 -3.05
CA LYS A 6 -1.75 -0.06 -1.84
C LYS A 6 -3.16 0.38 -2.20
N ALA A 7 -4.15 -0.36 -1.70
CA ALA A 7 -5.54 0.02 -1.88
C ALA A 7 -5.95 1.02 -0.81
N THR A 8 -6.77 1.97 -1.21
CA THR A 8 -7.30 3.00 -0.31
C THR A 8 -8.74 3.29 -0.68
N TYR A 9 -9.47 3.95 0.23
CA TYR A 9 -10.76 4.56 -0.08
C TYR A 9 -10.60 6.08 0.02
N ASN A 10 -10.74 6.77 -1.13
CA ASN A 10 -10.50 8.22 -1.23
C ASN A 10 -9.12 8.61 -0.71
N TYR A 11 -8.09 7.82 -1.07
CA TYR A 11 -6.69 8.02 -0.67
C TYR A 11 -6.42 7.83 0.82
N GLN A 12 -7.38 7.28 1.56
CA GLN A 12 -7.24 7.04 3.00
C GLN A 12 -7.17 5.55 3.29
N CYS A 13 -6.25 5.19 4.15
CA CYS A 13 -6.16 3.84 4.72
C CYS A 13 -6.01 3.98 6.22
N LYS A 14 -6.99 3.46 6.97
CA LYS A 14 -7.11 3.69 8.40
C LYS A 14 -7.17 5.19 8.70
N THR A 15 -6.20 5.73 9.42
CA THR A 15 -6.18 7.16 9.78
C THR A 15 -5.27 7.99 8.88
N GLN A 16 -4.52 7.36 7.98
CA GLN A 16 -3.55 8.04 7.13
C GLN A 16 -4.17 8.40 5.78
N ILE A 17 -4.04 9.66 5.37
CA ILE A 17 -4.39 10.13 4.03
C ILE A 17 -3.09 10.24 3.24
N TYR A 18 -3.07 9.67 2.03
CA TYR A 18 -1.88 9.62 1.19
C TYR A 18 -1.95 10.62 0.05
N GLU A 19 -0.83 11.25 -0.24
CA GLU A 19 -0.67 12.17 -1.38
C GLU A 19 0.36 11.62 -2.36
N ILE A 20 0.10 11.78 -3.64
CA ILE A 20 0.99 11.30 -4.70
C ILE A 20 2.34 12.03 -4.60
N GLY A 21 3.42 11.27 -4.68
CA GLY A 21 4.78 11.81 -4.63
C GLY A 21 5.36 11.97 -3.23
N GLN A 22 4.57 11.76 -2.19
CA GLN A 22 5.02 11.95 -0.81
C GLN A 22 5.57 10.66 -0.21
N GLU A 23 6.47 10.82 0.74
CA GLU A 23 7.00 9.72 1.55
C GLU A 23 6.33 9.70 2.91
N TYR A 24 6.22 8.50 3.47
CA TYR A 24 5.63 8.27 4.78
C TYR A 24 6.54 7.33 5.56
N LYS A 25 6.87 7.71 6.78
CA LYS A 25 7.84 6.97 7.59
C LYS A 25 7.40 6.93 9.05
N ILE A 26 7.62 5.79 9.69
CA ILE A 26 7.59 5.67 11.14
C ILE A 26 8.96 5.15 11.61
N ASP A 27 9.35 5.49 12.84
CA ASP A 27 10.67 5.11 13.36
C ASP A 27 10.68 3.73 14.01
N GLN A 28 9.49 3.12 14.18
CA GLN A 28 9.38 1.81 14.82
C GLN A 28 9.46 0.69 13.79
N ILE A 29 9.80 -0.51 14.27
CA ILE A 29 9.70 -1.73 13.47
C ILE A 29 8.22 -1.98 13.13
N PRO A 30 7.88 -2.34 11.87
CA PRO A 30 6.49 -2.61 11.51
C PRO A 30 5.92 -3.82 12.24
N ILE A 31 4.64 -3.75 12.57
CA ILE A 31 3.89 -4.88 13.12
C ILE A 31 2.63 -5.05 12.29
N LEU A 32 2.48 -6.21 11.64
CA LEU A 32 1.32 -6.50 10.80
C LEU A 32 0.02 -6.21 11.53
N CYS A 33 -0.90 -5.52 10.84
CA CYS A 33 -2.21 -5.11 11.32
C CYS A 33 -2.21 -4.13 12.50
N GLN A 34 -1.04 -3.66 12.95
CA GLN A 34 -0.94 -2.75 14.08
C GLN A 34 -0.25 -1.44 13.74
N ARG A 35 0.96 -1.50 13.19
CA ARG A 35 1.69 -0.27 12.84
C ARG A 35 2.55 -0.50 11.60
N GLY A 36 2.68 0.55 10.81
CA GLY A 36 3.40 0.53 9.56
C GLY A 36 2.46 0.72 8.37
N PHE A 37 3.04 0.68 7.19
CA PHE A 37 2.31 0.91 5.94
C PHE A 37 2.15 -0.41 5.20
N HIS A 38 0.90 -0.87 5.08
CA HIS A 38 0.60 -2.15 4.45
C HIS A 38 0.46 -1.98 2.95
N TYR A 39 0.96 -2.96 2.20
CA TYR A 39 0.81 -3.02 0.75
C TYR A 39 0.86 -4.47 0.28
N CYS A 40 0.58 -4.69 -1.01
CA CYS A 40 0.66 -6.01 -1.64
C CYS A 40 1.57 -5.94 -2.85
N LEU A 41 2.22 -7.06 -3.20
CA LEU A 41 3.06 -7.11 -4.39
C LEU A 41 2.22 -7.16 -5.67
N GLY A 42 1.05 -7.81 -5.62
CA GLY A 42 0.12 -7.87 -6.72
C GLY A 42 -1.08 -6.96 -6.51
N ALA A 43 -1.49 -6.24 -7.55
CA ALA A 43 -2.63 -5.35 -7.47
C ALA A 43 -3.91 -6.11 -7.08
N LYS A 44 -4.10 -7.31 -7.63
CA LYS A 44 -5.26 -8.14 -7.34
C LYS A 44 -5.36 -8.53 -5.87
N ASP A 45 -4.23 -8.70 -5.21
CA ASP A 45 -4.19 -9.11 -3.80
C ASP A 45 -4.76 -8.04 -2.87
N THR A 46 -4.76 -6.77 -3.28
CA THR A 46 -5.32 -5.68 -2.47
C THR A 46 -6.82 -5.87 -2.24
N LEU A 47 -7.51 -6.55 -3.14
CA LEU A 47 -8.96 -6.78 -3.05
C LEU A 47 -9.35 -7.70 -1.90
N TYR A 48 -8.42 -8.48 -1.35
CA TYR A 48 -8.68 -9.27 -0.14
C TYR A 48 -8.94 -8.38 1.08
N TYR A 49 -8.43 -7.16 1.05
CA TYR A 49 -8.48 -6.23 2.19
C TYR A 49 -9.38 -5.04 1.93
N TYR A 50 -9.47 -4.60 0.66
CA TYR A 50 -10.25 -3.44 0.25
C TYR A 50 -11.12 -3.82 -0.96
N PRO A 51 -12.33 -4.33 -0.75
CA PRO A 51 -13.22 -4.65 -1.86
C PRO A 51 -13.49 -3.43 -2.75
N PHE A 52 -13.70 -3.68 -4.03
CA PHE A 52 -13.99 -2.65 -5.00
C PHE A 52 -15.26 -1.89 -4.65
N ASN A 53 -15.19 -0.56 -4.69
CA ASN A 53 -16.36 0.33 -4.58
C ASN A 53 -15.98 1.68 -5.22
N PRO A 54 -16.94 2.64 -5.35
CA PRO A 54 -16.64 3.92 -6.01
C PRO A 54 -15.53 4.75 -5.33
N LYS A 55 -15.21 4.49 -4.08
CA LYS A 55 -14.16 5.19 -3.34
C LYS A 55 -12.79 4.56 -3.52
N PHE A 56 -12.71 3.39 -4.15
CA PHE A 56 -11.47 2.63 -4.31
C PHE A 56 -10.47 3.42 -5.15
N LYS A 57 -9.27 3.60 -4.59
CA LYS A 57 -8.12 4.19 -5.27
C LYS A 57 -6.91 3.29 -5.07
N LEU A 58 -6.33 2.82 -6.17
CA LEU A 58 -5.16 1.96 -6.12
C LEU A 58 -3.91 2.79 -6.36
N LEU A 59 -2.96 2.70 -5.43
CA LEU A 59 -1.71 3.44 -5.50
C LEU A 59 -0.56 2.50 -5.75
N GLU A 60 0.35 2.90 -6.63
CA GLU A 60 1.66 2.25 -6.76
C GLU A 60 2.59 2.89 -5.75
N ILE A 61 3.26 2.04 -4.96
CA ILE A 61 4.18 2.50 -3.92
C ILE A 61 5.55 1.86 -4.10
N GLU A 62 6.55 2.50 -3.49
CA GLU A 62 7.88 1.93 -3.35
C GLU A 62 8.19 1.75 -1.87
N ASP A 63 8.66 0.55 -1.52
CA ASP A 63 9.11 0.26 -0.16
C ASP A 63 10.56 0.73 -0.05
N LEU A 64 10.79 1.77 0.76
CA LEU A 64 12.09 2.39 0.93
C LEU A 64 12.94 1.71 2.01
N ASN A 65 12.37 0.75 2.73
CA ASN A 65 13.12 -0.02 3.73
C ASN A 65 12.67 -1.48 3.75
N PRO A 66 12.88 -2.22 2.63
CA PRO A 66 12.40 -3.60 2.53
C PRO A 66 13.07 -4.56 3.52
N ASN A 67 14.26 -4.22 4.03
CA ASN A 67 14.95 -5.07 4.99
C ASN A 67 14.19 -5.21 6.31
N ASP A 68 13.43 -4.20 6.70
CA ASP A 68 12.62 -4.23 7.92
C ASP A 68 11.15 -4.57 7.66
N THR A 69 10.79 -4.82 6.40
CA THR A 69 9.42 -5.13 6.04
C THR A 69 9.03 -6.53 6.52
N VAL A 70 7.86 -6.63 7.14
CA VAL A 70 7.29 -7.91 7.58
C VAL A 70 6.20 -8.35 6.62
N THR A 71 6.06 -9.66 6.44
CA THR A 71 5.20 -10.25 5.42
C THR A 71 4.26 -11.27 6.03
N ASP A 72 3.01 -11.30 5.56
CA ASP A 72 2.06 -12.35 5.89
C ASP A 72 1.15 -12.60 4.69
N ARG A 73 1.28 -13.78 4.05
CA ARG A 73 0.51 -14.19 2.88
C ARG A 73 0.59 -13.15 1.77
N HIS A 74 -0.50 -12.40 1.56
CA HIS A 74 -0.63 -11.47 0.43
C HIS A 74 -0.27 -10.03 0.79
N LYS A 75 0.06 -9.76 2.06
CA LYS A 75 0.37 -8.40 2.49
C LYS A 75 1.74 -8.27 3.10
N LEU A 76 2.31 -7.09 2.91
CA LEU A 76 3.58 -6.68 3.48
C LEU A 76 3.34 -5.41 4.29
N CYS A 77 4.21 -5.16 5.26
CA CYS A 77 4.10 -3.97 6.09
C CYS A 77 5.48 -3.36 6.25
N SER A 78 5.65 -2.12 5.77
CA SER A 78 6.90 -1.39 5.79
C SER A 78 6.82 -0.22 6.76
N ASN A 79 7.96 0.23 7.24
CA ASN A 79 8.04 1.45 8.04
C ASN A 79 8.40 2.70 7.22
N HIS A 80 8.65 2.55 5.91
CA HIS A 80 8.99 3.69 5.07
C HIS A 80 8.58 3.41 3.62
N ILE A 81 7.61 4.17 3.11
CA ILE A 81 7.13 4.03 1.74
C ILE A 81 7.07 5.38 1.05
N LYS A 82 7.07 5.34 -0.29
CA LYS A 82 6.79 6.51 -1.12
C LYS A 82 5.61 6.19 -2.03
N ILE A 83 4.68 7.12 -2.16
CA ILE A 83 3.56 7.01 -3.09
C ILE A 83 4.04 7.47 -4.46
N ILE A 84 4.12 6.56 -5.43
CA ILE A 84 4.67 6.85 -6.75
C ILE A 84 3.62 7.48 -7.66
N ARG A 85 2.46 6.81 -7.78
CA ARG A 85 1.37 7.29 -8.64
C ARG A 85 0.08 6.59 -8.29
N GLU A 86 -1.02 7.15 -8.74
CA GLU A 86 -2.31 6.47 -8.74
C GLU A 86 -2.44 5.64 -10.01
N ILE A 87 -3.00 4.44 -9.90
CA ILE A 87 -3.32 3.59 -11.05
C ILE A 87 -4.67 4.08 -11.60
N ALA A 88 -4.64 4.72 -12.76
CA ALA A 88 -5.84 5.34 -13.34
C ALA A 88 -6.91 4.30 -13.72
N ASP A 89 -6.48 3.11 -14.14
CA ASP A 89 -7.38 2.02 -14.50
C ASP A 89 -6.95 0.74 -13.77
N PRO A 90 -7.43 0.55 -12.52
CA PRO A 90 -7.07 -0.64 -11.76
C PRO A 90 -7.48 -1.95 -12.42
N ASP A 91 -8.51 -1.95 -13.26
CA ASP A 91 -8.99 -3.16 -13.92
C ASP A 91 -7.91 -3.79 -14.80
N GLU A 92 -7.05 -3.00 -15.40
CA GLU A 92 -5.96 -3.51 -16.23
C GLU A 92 -5.00 -4.41 -15.45
N LEU A 93 -4.80 -4.12 -14.17
CA LEU A 93 -3.87 -4.87 -13.32
C LEU A 93 -4.54 -6.00 -12.55
N ILE A 94 -5.86 -5.96 -12.44
CA ILE A 94 -6.62 -6.91 -11.63
C ILE A 94 -7.09 -8.10 -12.47
N GLN A 95 -7.16 -7.94 -13.76
CA GLN A 95 -7.58 -9.00 -14.69
C GLN A 95 -6.64 -10.20 -14.73
#